data_c27c5b1a521ee28e556ab4ac7adb6a23
#
_entry.id   c27c5b1a521ee28e556ab4ac7adb6a23
#
_cell.length_a   1.000
_cell.length_b   1.000
_cell.length_c   1.000
_cell.angle_alpha   90.00
_cell.angle_beta   90.00
_cell.angle_gamma   90.00
#
_symmetry.space_group_name_H-M   'P 1'
#
loop_
_entity.id
_entity.type
_entity.pdbx_description
1 polymer ?
#
loop_
_entity_poly.entity_id
_entity_poly.type
_entity_poly.pdbx_seq_one_letter_code
_entity_poly.pdbx_strand_id
1 'polypeptide(L)'
;TLGGACIMNAGAYGGEMKDILLGVTAMDKDGNIREYEPHEMQLGYRTSRFAREGLIVLEAKMQLQKGNQSEIEAYMKDLAARRREKQPLEYPSAGSTFKRPEGYFAGKLIMDAGLRGYSVGDACVSEKHCGFVVNKGAATAEDVCTLMKNVSEKVKAEFGVELEPEVRIIGRDL
;
A
#
# COMPACT_ATOMS: atom_id res chain seq x y z
N THR A 1 12.20 0.51 -0.46
CA THR A 1 13.31 -0.13 -1.18
C THR A 1 12.84 -0.68 -2.52
N LEU A 2 13.76 -0.84 -3.49
CA LEU A 2 13.44 -1.44 -4.79
C LEU A 2 12.94 -2.88 -4.64
N GLY A 3 13.58 -3.68 -3.80
CA GLY A 3 13.15 -5.06 -3.53
C GLY A 3 11.71 -5.13 -3.00
N GLY A 4 11.35 -4.28 -2.04
CA GLY A 4 9.95 -4.18 -1.57
C GLY A 4 8.97 -3.76 -2.65
N ALA A 5 9.37 -2.85 -3.56
CA ALA A 5 8.55 -2.44 -4.69
C ALA A 5 8.29 -3.62 -5.65
N CYS A 6 9.30 -4.45 -5.94
CA CYS A 6 9.15 -5.66 -6.74
C CYS A 6 8.23 -6.69 -6.05
N ILE A 7 8.41 -6.91 -4.74
CA ILE A 7 7.62 -7.88 -3.96
C ILE A 7 6.13 -7.53 -3.98
N MET A 8 5.76 -6.27 -3.82
CA MET A 8 4.35 -5.86 -3.79
C MET A 8 3.82 -5.38 -5.14
N ASN A 9 4.59 -5.47 -6.23
CA ASN A 9 4.24 -4.85 -7.50
C ASN A 9 3.78 -3.40 -7.30
N ALA A 10 4.65 -2.58 -6.69
CA ALA A 10 4.29 -1.22 -6.33
C ALA A 10 3.79 -0.44 -7.55
N GLY A 11 2.65 0.23 -7.39
CA GLY A 11 2.02 1.00 -8.44
C GLY A 11 1.25 2.20 -7.91
N ALA A 12 1.26 3.28 -8.68
CA ALA A 12 0.48 4.49 -8.43
C ALA A 12 0.36 5.30 -9.72
N TYR A 13 -0.72 6.08 -9.85
CA TYR A 13 -0.94 6.99 -10.96
C TYR A 13 -0.84 6.34 -12.36
N GLY A 14 -1.29 5.08 -12.47
CA GLY A 14 -1.38 4.36 -13.74
C GLY A 14 -0.13 3.57 -14.14
N GLY A 15 0.95 3.57 -13.34
CA GLY A 15 2.14 2.75 -13.54
C GLY A 15 2.36 1.75 -12.43
N GLU A 16 2.92 0.60 -12.75
CA GLU A 16 3.28 -0.47 -11.82
C GLU A 16 4.68 -1.02 -12.11
N MET A 17 5.30 -1.69 -11.13
CA MET A 17 6.61 -2.33 -11.34
C MET A 17 6.60 -3.34 -12.49
N LYS A 18 5.50 -4.08 -12.68
CA LYS A 18 5.35 -5.04 -13.79
C LYS A 18 5.55 -4.42 -15.17
N ASP A 19 5.28 -3.11 -15.33
CA ASP A 19 5.35 -2.43 -16.61
C ASP A 19 6.79 -2.19 -17.09
N ILE A 20 7.76 -2.29 -16.17
CA ILE A 20 9.17 -1.99 -16.43
C ILE A 20 10.13 -3.13 -16.08
N LEU A 21 9.69 -4.16 -15.35
CA LEU A 21 10.54 -5.28 -14.96
C LEU A 21 10.78 -6.25 -16.13
N LEU A 22 12.05 -6.54 -16.42
CA LEU A 22 12.48 -7.56 -17.38
C LEU A 22 12.92 -8.85 -16.71
N GLY A 23 13.40 -8.80 -15.46
CA GLY A 23 13.87 -9.93 -14.70
C GLY A 23 14.07 -9.54 -13.23
N VAL A 24 13.98 -10.52 -12.35
CA VAL A 24 14.29 -10.38 -10.93
C VAL A 24 15.08 -11.58 -10.44
N THR A 25 16.24 -11.32 -9.84
CA THR A 25 16.99 -12.35 -9.13
C THR A 25 16.52 -12.39 -7.68
N ALA A 26 16.11 -13.57 -7.22
CA ALA A 26 15.63 -13.75 -5.85
C ALA A 26 16.20 -15.02 -5.22
N MET A 27 16.25 -15.02 -3.88
CA MET A 27 16.72 -16.11 -3.03
C MET A 27 15.56 -16.69 -2.24
N ASP A 28 15.50 -18.01 -2.16
CA ASP A 28 14.55 -18.71 -1.30
C ASP A 28 15.07 -18.88 0.14
N LYS A 29 14.24 -19.49 1.00
CA LYS A 29 14.57 -19.76 2.42
C LYS A 29 15.75 -20.72 2.62
N ASP A 30 16.07 -21.53 1.61
CA ASP A 30 17.14 -22.52 1.64
C ASP A 30 18.46 -21.95 1.07
N GLY A 31 18.46 -20.69 0.64
CA GLY A 31 19.61 -19.97 0.09
C GLY A 31 19.83 -20.19 -1.41
N ASN A 32 18.91 -20.85 -2.11
CA ASN A 32 19.02 -21.02 -3.56
C ASN A 32 18.67 -19.72 -4.27
N ILE A 33 19.52 -19.31 -5.20
CA ILE A 33 19.36 -18.06 -5.97
C ILE A 33 19.02 -18.42 -7.41
N ARG A 34 17.97 -17.76 -7.95
CA ARG A 34 17.65 -17.87 -9.38
C ARG A 34 17.07 -16.56 -9.94
N GLU A 35 17.13 -16.40 -11.25
CA GLU A 35 16.46 -15.36 -12.00
C GLU A 35 15.05 -15.81 -12.38
N TYR A 36 14.10 -14.87 -12.30
CA TYR A 36 12.69 -15.03 -12.67
C TYR A 36 12.37 -14.11 -13.85
N GLU A 37 11.78 -14.69 -14.89
CA GLU A 37 11.27 -13.94 -16.03
C GLU A 37 9.90 -13.28 -15.72
N PRO A 38 9.47 -12.26 -16.49
CA PRO A 38 8.24 -11.52 -16.20
C PRO A 38 7.00 -12.39 -15.98
N HIS A 39 6.81 -13.44 -16.79
CA HIS A 39 5.66 -14.35 -16.66
C HIS A 39 5.71 -15.22 -15.39
N GLU A 40 6.91 -15.50 -14.87
CA GLU A 40 7.10 -16.28 -13.64
C GLU A 40 6.86 -15.47 -12.37
N MET A 41 7.01 -14.15 -12.42
CA MET A 41 6.87 -13.27 -11.27
C MET A 41 5.42 -13.18 -10.76
N GLN A 42 4.43 -13.47 -11.62
CA GLN A 42 3.00 -13.47 -11.30
C GLN A 42 2.59 -12.17 -10.56
N LEU A 43 3.01 -11.03 -11.10
CA LEU A 43 2.75 -9.70 -10.54
C LEU A 43 1.28 -9.34 -10.66
N GLY A 44 0.68 -8.94 -9.55
CA GLY A 44 -0.71 -8.51 -9.45
C GLY A 44 -0.88 -7.34 -8.47
N TYR A 45 -2.13 -6.95 -8.20
CA TYR A 45 -2.40 -5.87 -7.27
C TYR A 45 -1.91 -6.21 -5.86
N ARG A 46 -0.91 -5.47 -5.38
CA ARG A 46 -0.26 -5.66 -4.06
C ARG A 46 0.25 -7.08 -3.81
N THR A 47 0.60 -7.82 -4.87
CA THR A 47 1.10 -9.20 -4.76
C THR A 47 2.09 -9.57 -5.85
N SER A 48 2.85 -10.62 -5.59
CA SER A 48 3.75 -11.28 -6.53
C SER A 48 4.00 -12.71 -6.08
N ARG A 49 4.65 -13.50 -6.93
CA ARG A 49 5.22 -14.79 -6.52
C ARG A 49 6.18 -14.65 -5.35
N PHE A 50 7.02 -13.61 -5.36
CA PHE A 50 8.00 -13.34 -4.30
C PHE A 50 7.32 -13.17 -2.93
N ALA A 51 6.18 -12.46 -2.89
CA ALA A 51 5.40 -12.29 -1.65
C ALA A 51 4.80 -13.60 -1.15
N ARG A 52 4.24 -14.41 -2.07
CA ARG A 52 3.55 -15.66 -1.71
C ARG A 52 4.52 -16.77 -1.27
N GLU A 53 5.69 -16.84 -1.90
CA GLU A 53 6.70 -17.87 -1.62
C GLU A 53 7.74 -17.40 -0.58
N GLY A 54 7.64 -16.16 -0.06
CA GLY A 54 8.56 -15.61 0.94
C GLY A 54 9.99 -15.42 0.41
N LEU A 55 10.13 -15.10 -0.88
CA LEU A 55 11.44 -14.93 -1.52
C LEU A 55 12.05 -13.56 -1.18
N ILE A 56 13.37 -13.50 -1.14
CA ILE A 56 14.14 -12.28 -0.93
C ILE A 56 14.65 -11.79 -2.28
N VAL A 57 14.18 -10.62 -2.73
CA VAL A 57 14.65 -9.99 -3.96
C VAL A 57 16.05 -9.42 -3.76
N LEU A 58 17.00 -9.87 -4.57
CA LEU A 58 18.41 -9.45 -4.54
C LEU A 58 18.71 -8.42 -5.63
N GLU A 59 18.18 -8.62 -6.85
CA GLU A 59 18.42 -7.78 -8.01
C GLU A 59 17.14 -7.63 -8.85
N ALA A 60 16.98 -6.49 -9.50
CA ALA A 60 15.89 -6.25 -10.44
C ALA A 60 16.44 -5.62 -11.73
N LYS A 61 16.12 -6.24 -12.86
CA LYS A 61 16.45 -5.77 -14.20
C LYS A 61 15.23 -5.02 -14.77
N MET A 62 15.44 -3.77 -15.15
CA MET A 62 14.37 -2.90 -15.62
C MET A 62 14.67 -2.33 -17.00
N GLN A 63 13.63 -2.11 -17.79
CA GLN A 63 13.72 -1.38 -19.04
C GLN A 63 12.94 -0.08 -18.93
N LEU A 64 13.64 1.03 -19.15
CA LEU A 64 13.08 2.37 -19.16
C LEU A 64 13.20 2.97 -20.55
N GLN A 65 12.32 3.90 -20.87
CA GLN A 65 12.40 4.70 -22.09
C GLN A 65 13.10 6.03 -21.84
N LYS A 66 13.92 6.49 -22.79
CA LYS A 66 14.49 7.83 -22.72
C LYS A 66 13.39 8.88 -22.87
N GLY A 67 13.42 9.92 -22.06
CA GLY A 67 12.48 11.03 -22.09
C GLY A 67 13.18 12.37 -21.92
N ASN A 68 12.43 13.45 -22.04
CA ASN A 68 12.92 14.81 -21.78
C ASN A 68 13.03 15.03 -20.28
N GLN A 69 14.21 15.39 -19.79
CA GLN A 69 14.48 15.57 -18.37
C GLN A 69 13.55 16.61 -17.72
N SER A 70 13.34 17.77 -18.38
CA SER A 70 12.52 18.85 -17.83
C SER A 70 11.06 18.45 -17.70
N GLU A 71 10.52 17.68 -18.64
CA GLU A 71 9.15 17.15 -18.61
C GLU A 71 9.00 16.11 -17.51
N ILE A 72 9.98 15.20 -17.36
CA ILE A 72 10.01 14.19 -16.29
C ILE A 72 10.02 14.88 -14.92
N GLU A 73 10.90 15.87 -14.71
CA GLU A 73 10.97 16.61 -13.45
C GLU A 73 9.67 17.38 -13.16
N ALA A 74 9.06 18.00 -14.17
CA ALA A 74 7.79 18.70 -14.01
C ALA A 74 6.68 17.72 -13.60
N TYR A 75 6.60 16.57 -14.24
CA TYR A 75 5.62 15.52 -13.91
C TYR A 75 5.83 14.95 -12.49
N MET A 76 7.08 14.68 -12.09
CA MET A 76 7.40 14.24 -10.73
C MET A 76 6.98 15.28 -9.68
N LYS A 77 7.22 16.57 -9.94
CA LYS A 77 6.79 17.67 -9.06
C LYS A 77 5.27 17.74 -8.96
N ASP A 78 4.55 17.61 -10.07
CA ASP A 78 3.08 17.56 -10.10
C ASP A 78 2.54 16.38 -9.27
N LEU A 79 3.05 15.16 -9.49
CA LEU A 79 2.64 13.99 -8.71
C LEU A 79 2.91 14.16 -7.19
N ALA A 80 4.06 14.75 -6.85
CA ALA A 80 4.40 15.06 -5.45
C ALA A 80 3.45 16.11 -4.85
N ALA A 81 3.06 17.13 -5.63
CA ALA A 81 2.09 18.13 -5.21
C ALA A 81 0.71 17.54 -4.96
N ARG A 82 0.18 16.75 -5.90
CA ARG A 82 -1.09 16.02 -5.75
C ARG A 82 -1.10 15.10 -4.53
N ARG A 83 0.04 14.45 -4.23
CA ARG A 83 0.17 13.60 -3.06
C ARG A 83 0.09 14.41 -1.76
N ARG A 84 0.81 15.55 -1.67
CA ARG A 84 0.74 16.46 -0.52
C ARG A 84 -0.66 17.03 -0.31
N GLU A 85 -1.35 17.36 -1.39
CA GLU A 85 -2.72 17.87 -1.33
C GLU A 85 -3.70 16.82 -0.77
N LYS A 86 -3.58 15.56 -1.22
CA LYS A 86 -4.60 14.53 -0.95
C LYS A 86 -4.30 13.63 0.24
N GLN A 87 -3.05 13.51 0.66
CA GLN A 87 -2.66 12.61 1.76
C GLN A 87 -2.31 13.38 3.03
N PRO A 88 -2.58 12.82 4.22
CA PRO A 88 -2.33 13.46 5.52
C PRO A 88 -0.83 13.33 5.90
N LEU A 89 0.07 13.93 5.12
CA LEU A 89 1.52 13.82 5.31
C LEU A 89 2.02 14.57 6.56
N GLU A 90 1.18 15.39 7.16
CA GLU A 90 1.43 16.13 8.39
C GLU A 90 1.40 15.26 9.67
N TYR A 91 0.83 14.05 9.57
CA TYR A 91 0.74 13.11 10.68
C TYR A 91 1.49 11.79 10.39
N PRO A 92 2.06 11.13 11.42
CA PRO A 92 2.57 9.78 11.28
C PRO A 92 1.46 8.82 10.82
N SER A 93 1.78 8.01 9.81
CA SER A 93 0.84 7.04 9.23
C SER A 93 1.61 5.92 8.54
N ALA A 94 1.02 4.73 8.47
CA ALA A 94 1.56 3.60 7.72
C ALA A 94 1.11 3.59 6.23
N GLY A 95 0.52 4.69 5.74
CA GLY A 95 -0.04 4.81 4.40
C GLY A 95 -1.51 4.43 4.34
N SER A 96 -1.98 3.93 3.19
CA SER A 96 -3.34 3.39 3.07
C SER A 96 -3.50 2.20 4.01
N THR A 97 -4.51 2.25 4.87
CA THR A 97 -4.71 1.24 5.90
C THR A 97 -5.29 -0.05 5.35
N PHE A 98 -6.18 0.07 4.35
CA PHE A 98 -6.85 -1.07 3.73
C PHE A 98 -6.58 -1.12 2.23
N LYS A 99 -6.53 -2.32 1.68
CA LYS A 99 -6.50 -2.57 0.24
C LYS A 99 -7.78 -2.04 -0.40
N ARG A 100 -7.70 -1.78 -1.70
CA ARG A 100 -8.88 -1.40 -2.47
C ARG A 100 -9.75 -2.64 -2.70
N PRO A 101 -11.00 -2.68 -2.18
CA PRO A 101 -11.92 -3.76 -2.47
C PRO A 101 -12.32 -3.76 -3.96
N GLU A 102 -12.66 -4.92 -4.49
CA GLU A 102 -13.12 -5.04 -5.87
C GLU A 102 -14.40 -4.21 -6.08
N GLY A 103 -14.40 -3.37 -7.12
CA GLY A 103 -15.52 -2.48 -7.45
C GLY A 103 -15.67 -1.24 -6.54
N TYR A 104 -14.88 -1.09 -5.48
CA TYR A 104 -15.02 -0.02 -4.49
C TYR A 104 -13.70 0.72 -4.23
N PHE A 105 -13.79 1.81 -3.46
CA PHE A 105 -12.66 2.51 -2.87
C PHE A 105 -12.79 2.48 -1.34
N ALA A 106 -11.83 1.87 -0.64
CA ALA A 106 -11.87 1.75 0.82
C ALA A 106 -12.10 3.09 1.52
N GLY A 107 -11.36 4.14 1.15
CA GLY A 107 -11.53 5.47 1.74
C GLY A 107 -12.92 6.07 1.52
N LYS A 108 -13.59 5.76 0.39
CA LYS A 108 -14.97 6.21 0.14
C LYS A 108 -15.96 5.46 1.02
N LEU A 109 -15.86 4.14 1.13
CA LEU A 109 -16.72 3.34 2.02
C LEU A 109 -16.59 3.81 3.47
N ILE A 110 -15.37 4.05 3.95
CA ILE A 110 -15.12 4.55 5.32
C ILE A 110 -15.73 5.94 5.51
N MET A 111 -15.64 6.81 4.53
CA MET A 111 -16.27 8.13 4.55
C MET A 111 -17.79 8.04 4.57
N ASP A 112 -18.37 7.23 3.70
CA ASP A 112 -19.81 7.05 3.56
C ASP A 112 -20.43 6.38 4.80
N ALA A 113 -19.66 5.52 5.51
CA ALA A 113 -20.01 4.97 6.82
C ALA A 113 -19.98 6.01 7.97
N GLY A 114 -19.69 7.28 7.67
CA GLY A 114 -19.62 8.35 8.67
C GLY A 114 -18.39 8.30 9.59
N LEU A 115 -17.33 7.58 9.20
CA LEU A 115 -16.16 7.35 10.03
C LEU A 115 -15.01 8.36 9.83
N ARG A 116 -15.23 9.44 9.09
CA ARG A 116 -14.27 10.56 8.97
C ARG A 116 -13.96 11.12 10.36
N GLY A 117 -12.70 11.15 10.76
CA GLY A 117 -12.28 11.66 12.07
C GLY A 117 -12.59 10.72 13.25
N TYR A 118 -13.14 9.52 13.02
CA TYR A 118 -13.36 8.53 14.05
C TYR A 118 -12.04 8.14 14.71
N SER A 119 -12.01 8.07 16.05
CA SER A 119 -10.77 7.86 16.81
C SER A 119 -10.93 6.78 17.86
N VAL A 120 -9.80 6.11 18.15
CA VAL A 120 -9.60 5.26 19.33
C VAL A 120 -8.26 5.70 19.93
N GLY A 121 -8.28 6.22 21.17
CA GLY A 121 -7.12 6.93 21.70
C GLY A 121 -6.69 8.05 20.76
N ASP A 122 -5.38 8.12 20.46
CA ASP A 122 -4.82 9.08 19.53
C ASP A 122 -4.73 8.53 18.07
N ALA A 123 -5.16 7.30 17.81
CA ALA A 123 -5.34 6.79 16.46
C ALA A 123 -6.64 7.35 15.85
N CYS A 124 -6.58 7.87 14.63
CA CYS A 124 -7.69 8.57 14.01
C CYS A 124 -7.81 8.25 12.52
N VAL A 125 -9.03 8.04 12.02
CA VAL A 125 -9.32 8.06 10.57
C VAL A 125 -9.09 9.49 10.07
N SER A 126 -8.19 9.66 9.11
CA SER A 126 -7.83 10.98 8.61
C SER A 126 -9.04 11.73 8.03
N GLU A 127 -9.21 12.97 8.43
CA GLU A 127 -10.24 13.87 7.89
C GLU A 127 -9.94 14.26 6.43
N LYS A 128 -8.66 14.28 6.05
CA LYS A 128 -8.20 14.62 4.71
C LYS A 128 -8.39 13.48 3.72
N HIS A 129 -8.13 12.23 4.16
CA HIS A 129 -8.29 11.04 3.34
C HIS A 129 -8.66 9.83 4.20
N CYS A 130 -9.93 9.44 4.20
CA CYS A 130 -10.46 8.38 5.08
C CYS A 130 -9.84 6.98 4.87
N GLY A 131 -9.07 6.76 3.82
CA GLY A 131 -8.28 5.53 3.63
C GLY A 131 -7.01 5.44 4.51
N PHE A 132 -6.69 6.51 5.28
CA PHE A 132 -5.52 6.59 6.14
C PHE A 132 -5.95 6.62 7.61
N VAL A 133 -5.29 5.80 8.41
CA VAL A 133 -5.25 5.96 9.87
C VAL A 133 -3.99 6.73 10.22
N VAL A 134 -4.13 7.78 11.00
CA VAL A 134 -3.05 8.66 11.44
C VAL A 134 -2.92 8.62 12.95
N ASN A 135 -1.69 8.85 13.44
CA ASN A 135 -1.42 9.06 14.85
C ASN A 135 -1.42 10.56 15.15
N LYS A 136 -2.37 11.05 15.94
CA LYS A 136 -2.48 12.46 16.33
C LYS A 136 -1.67 12.82 17.60
N GLY A 137 -1.02 11.83 18.20
CA GLY A 137 -0.27 12.05 19.45
C GLY A 137 0.51 10.81 19.87
N ALA A 138 0.03 10.08 20.85
CA ALA A 138 0.64 8.92 21.47
C ALA A 138 -0.13 7.61 21.25
N ALA A 139 -0.75 7.44 20.08
CA ALA A 139 -1.49 6.22 19.75
C ALA A 139 -0.61 4.98 19.90
N THR A 140 -1.14 3.99 20.58
CA THR A 140 -0.53 2.67 20.69
C THR A 140 -0.86 1.80 19.49
N ALA A 141 -0.13 0.70 19.28
CA ALA A 141 -0.49 -0.30 18.26
C ALA A 141 -1.89 -0.89 18.54
N GLU A 142 -2.28 -1.03 19.80
CA GLU A 142 -3.61 -1.47 20.23
C GLU A 142 -4.70 -0.52 19.76
N ASP A 143 -4.51 0.79 19.92
CA ASP A 143 -5.47 1.80 19.45
C ASP A 143 -5.68 1.69 17.95
N VAL A 144 -4.57 1.55 17.19
CA VAL A 144 -4.62 1.40 15.72
C VAL A 144 -5.37 0.12 15.33
N CYS A 145 -5.05 -1.02 15.96
CA CYS A 145 -5.70 -2.31 15.67
C CYS A 145 -7.20 -2.26 16.00
N THR A 146 -7.56 -1.70 17.16
CA THR A 146 -8.94 -1.54 17.59
C THR A 146 -9.72 -0.62 16.64
N LEU A 147 -9.12 0.49 16.23
CA LEU A 147 -9.71 1.40 15.25
C LEU A 147 -9.93 0.69 13.90
N MET A 148 -8.94 -0.05 13.40
CA MET A 148 -9.05 -0.80 12.14
C MET A 148 -10.19 -1.84 12.21
N LYS A 149 -10.31 -2.55 13.32
CA LYS A 149 -11.39 -3.53 13.55
C LYS A 149 -12.76 -2.84 13.50
N ASN A 150 -12.94 -1.78 14.29
CA ASN A 150 -14.20 -1.03 14.35
C ASN A 150 -14.61 -0.47 12.98
N VAL A 151 -13.63 0.04 12.20
CA VAL A 151 -13.85 0.53 10.83
C VAL A 151 -14.31 -0.60 9.91
N SER A 152 -13.64 -1.76 9.96
CA SER A 152 -13.99 -2.92 9.12
C SER A 152 -15.38 -3.46 9.46
N GLU A 153 -15.71 -3.60 10.74
CA GLU A 153 -17.02 -4.06 11.21
C GLU A 153 -18.14 -3.11 10.77
N LYS A 154 -17.93 -1.80 10.92
CA LYS A 154 -18.92 -0.80 10.51
C LYS A 154 -19.16 -0.80 9.00
N VAL A 155 -18.10 -0.83 8.20
CA VAL A 155 -18.19 -0.89 6.72
C VAL A 155 -18.88 -2.19 6.28
N LYS A 156 -18.52 -3.33 6.89
CA LYS A 156 -19.15 -4.62 6.60
C LYS A 156 -20.65 -4.61 6.95
N ALA A 157 -21.02 -4.06 8.10
CA ALA A 157 -22.42 -3.97 8.53
C ALA A 157 -23.26 -3.10 7.59
N GLU A 158 -22.70 -2.00 7.07
CA GLU A 158 -23.43 -1.01 6.30
C GLU A 158 -23.49 -1.32 4.79
N PHE A 159 -22.37 -1.85 4.25
CA PHE A 159 -22.21 -2.08 2.79
C PHE A 159 -22.05 -3.55 2.40
N GLY A 160 -21.89 -4.47 3.36
CA GLY A 160 -21.59 -5.88 3.09
C GLY A 160 -20.18 -6.13 2.55
N VAL A 161 -19.29 -5.13 2.56
CA VAL A 161 -17.93 -5.19 2.00
C VAL A 161 -16.93 -5.44 3.11
N GLU A 162 -16.10 -6.47 2.95
CA GLU A 162 -14.96 -6.72 3.84
C GLU A 162 -13.76 -5.86 3.45
N LEU A 163 -13.18 -5.15 4.43
CA LEU A 163 -11.94 -4.41 4.24
C LEU A 163 -10.75 -5.28 4.63
N GLU A 164 -9.88 -5.56 3.65
CA GLU A 164 -8.62 -6.26 3.89
C GLU A 164 -7.51 -5.27 4.28
N PRO A 165 -6.81 -5.45 5.43
CA PRO A 165 -5.69 -4.60 5.80
C PRO A 165 -4.56 -4.65 4.75
N GLU A 166 -4.02 -3.48 4.39
CA GLU A 166 -2.77 -3.37 3.62
C GLU A 166 -1.55 -3.27 4.56
N VAL A 167 -1.76 -2.71 5.76
CA VAL A 167 -0.74 -2.66 6.81
C VAL A 167 -0.46 -4.06 7.36
N ARG A 168 0.81 -4.34 7.62
CA ARG A 168 1.24 -5.61 8.22
C ARG A 168 1.44 -5.44 9.72
N ILE A 169 0.77 -6.25 10.51
CA ILE A 169 0.92 -6.31 11.95
C ILE A 169 1.94 -7.38 12.27
N ILE A 170 2.95 -7.02 13.08
CA ILE A 170 4.04 -7.92 13.45
C ILE A 170 4.00 -8.10 14.96
N GLY A 171 4.16 -9.34 15.42
CA GLY A 171 4.26 -9.69 16.83
C GLY A 171 2.97 -10.18 17.48
N ARG A 172 1.83 -10.06 16.82
CA ARG A 172 0.56 -10.69 17.22
C ARG A 172 -0.41 -10.80 16.06
N ASP A 173 -1.38 -11.69 16.17
CA ASP A 173 -2.52 -11.79 15.26
C ASP A 173 -3.60 -10.76 15.63
N LEU A 174 -4.39 -10.32 14.66
CA LEU A 174 -5.56 -9.43 14.84
C LEU A 174 -6.79 -10.21 15.26
#